data_74a69369d0ce68de0769e0b5ec37f078
#
_entry.id   74a69369d0ce68de0769e0b5ec37f078
#
_cell.length_a   1.000
_cell.length_b   1.000
_cell.length_c   1.000
_cell.angle_alpha   90.00
_cell.angle_beta   90.00
_cell.angle_gamma   90.00
#
_symmetry.space_group_name_H-M   'P 1'
#
loop_
_entity.id
_entity.type
_entity.pdbx_description
1 polymer ?
#
loop_
_entity_poly.entity_id
_entity_poly.type
_entity_poly.pdbx_seq_one_letter_code
_entity_poly.pdbx_strand_id
1 'polypeptide(L)'
;VFGPVIRLGAGGNQGEALRDHAVALPPLNRFLASNLIDATRIGRTLAASSKRPAADRAALEDALLGLSKLVCTLPTLDRLQINPLIVDEDGCLAVDAQLTLDPLRGAGQVRYAHMAIHPYPAHLCQSWPMRDGNVVHVRPVRPEDAPLEQAFVSAMSDESRYFRFMDATRELPPSQIVRLTQVDYDREMALIAVVDDNGQERQVGSARYVQTPDGESVEFGLAVDDNWQKCGLGRRLMEAIIDCAREKLYRTMVGDVLADNQKMLNLMTRLGFTILPHQDGHEQKRVVKPLRD
;
A
#
# COMPACT_ATOMS: atom_id res chain seq x y z
N VAL A 1 -6.50 -21.07 -0.75
CA VAL A 1 -7.63 -20.32 -0.17
C VAL A 1 -7.40 -18.85 -0.51
N PHE A 2 -8.40 -18.22 -1.14
CA PHE A 2 -8.25 -16.87 -1.71
C PHE A 2 -8.56 -15.74 -0.70
N GLY A 3 -8.61 -16.02 0.60
CA GLY A 3 -9.00 -15.03 1.60
C GLY A 3 -10.50 -14.68 1.55
N PRO A 4 -10.94 -13.59 2.20
CA PRO A 4 -12.34 -13.17 2.22
C PRO A 4 -12.80 -12.67 0.85
N VAL A 5 -14.11 -12.80 0.59
CA VAL A 5 -14.77 -12.30 -0.62
C VAL A 5 -16.01 -11.52 -0.24
N ILE A 6 -16.34 -10.50 -1.02
CA ILE A 6 -17.60 -9.75 -0.92
C ILE A 6 -18.50 -10.22 -2.05
N ARG A 7 -19.71 -10.64 -1.69
CA ARG A 7 -20.75 -11.06 -2.62
C ARG A 7 -21.93 -10.10 -2.56
N LEU A 8 -22.34 -9.59 -3.70
CA LEU A 8 -23.56 -8.80 -3.87
C LEU A 8 -24.54 -9.53 -4.78
N GLY A 9 -25.83 -9.48 -4.49
CA GLY A 9 -26.84 -10.07 -5.33
C GLY A 9 -28.25 -9.78 -4.86
N ALA A 10 -29.22 -10.33 -5.58
CA ALA A 10 -30.61 -10.23 -5.18
C ALA A 10 -30.82 -10.82 -3.77
N GLY A 11 -31.47 -10.05 -2.90
CA GLY A 11 -31.79 -10.43 -1.53
C GLY A 11 -33.26 -10.94 -1.37
N GLY A 12 -33.62 -11.17 -0.11
CA GLY A 12 -34.95 -11.65 0.27
C GLY A 12 -35.22 -13.10 -0.14
N ASN A 13 -36.46 -13.50 -0.09
CA ASN A 13 -36.90 -14.91 -0.31
C ASN A 13 -36.65 -15.42 -1.74
N GLN A 14 -36.45 -14.55 -2.71
CA GLN A 14 -36.22 -14.92 -4.11
C GLN A 14 -34.73 -14.91 -4.51
N GLY A 15 -33.84 -14.45 -3.64
CA GLY A 15 -32.43 -14.27 -3.96
C GLY A 15 -31.72 -15.56 -4.39
N GLU A 16 -32.04 -16.69 -3.73
CA GLU A 16 -31.44 -17.98 -4.08
C GLU A 16 -31.98 -18.52 -5.41
N ALA A 17 -33.27 -18.33 -5.70
CA ALA A 17 -33.91 -18.80 -6.94
C ALA A 17 -33.37 -18.05 -8.17
N LEU A 18 -33.09 -16.76 -8.04
CA LEU A 18 -32.62 -15.91 -9.16
C LEU A 18 -31.17 -16.17 -9.52
N ARG A 19 -30.36 -16.72 -8.62
CA ARG A 19 -28.89 -16.91 -8.77
C ARG A 19 -28.16 -15.66 -9.31
N ASP A 20 -28.73 -14.50 -8.98
CA ASP A 20 -28.19 -13.20 -9.40
C ASP A 20 -27.20 -12.70 -8.36
N HIS A 21 -25.93 -12.94 -8.59
CA HIS A 21 -24.87 -12.46 -7.71
C HIS A 21 -23.57 -12.24 -8.46
N ALA A 22 -22.78 -11.32 -7.94
CA ALA A 22 -21.41 -11.08 -8.34
C ALA A 22 -20.48 -11.10 -7.11
N VAL A 23 -19.20 -11.34 -7.31
CA VAL A 23 -18.18 -11.49 -6.27
C VAL A 23 -17.00 -10.59 -6.57
N ALA A 24 -16.46 -9.96 -5.55
CA ALA A 24 -15.23 -9.19 -5.63
C ALA A 24 -14.31 -9.49 -4.42
N LEU A 25 -13.01 -9.36 -4.62
CA LEU A 25 -12.01 -9.45 -3.55
C LEU A 25 -11.86 -8.08 -2.90
N PRO A 26 -11.96 -7.96 -1.57
CA PRO A 26 -11.58 -6.74 -0.87
C PRO A 26 -10.05 -6.55 -0.91
N PRO A 27 -9.54 -5.30 -0.83
CA PRO A 27 -10.26 -4.06 -0.58
C PRO A 27 -10.97 -3.52 -1.83
N LEU A 28 -12.17 -2.98 -1.64
CA LEU A 28 -12.89 -2.29 -2.70
C LEU A 28 -12.58 -0.77 -2.67
N ASN A 29 -12.53 -0.17 -3.84
CA ASN A 29 -12.68 1.26 -4.06
C ASN A 29 -14.03 1.53 -4.75
N ARG A 30 -14.41 2.81 -4.97
CA ARG A 30 -15.69 3.16 -5.61
C ARG A 30 -15.85 2.53 -6.99
N PHE A 31 -14.79 2.49 -7.79
CA PHE A 31 -14.82 1.87 -9.11
C PHE A 31 -15.14 0.37 -9.03
N LEU A 32 -14.49 -0.37 -8.14
CA LEU A 32 -14.74 -1.79 -7.93
C LEU A 32 -16.12 -2.06 -7.34
N ALA A 33 -16.58 -1.22 -6.41
CA ALA A 33 -17.94 -1.29 -5.86
C ALA A 33 -18.98 -1.06 -6.96
N SER A 34 -18.80 -0.05 -7.79
CA SER A 34 -19.67 0.24 -8.92
C SER A 34 -19.71 -0.93 -9.92
N ASN A 35 -18.56 -1.48 -10.29
CA ASN A 35 -18.47 -2.65 -11.17
C ASN A 35 -19.16 -3.88 -10.57
N LEU A 36 -19.03 -4.10 -9.25
CA LEU A 36 -19.69 -5.20 -8.56
C LEU A 36 -21.22 -5.08 -8.64
N ILE A 37 -21.76 -3.85 -8.51
CA ILE A 37 -23.19 -3.57 -8.68
C ILE A 37 -23.62 -3.87 -10.14
N ASP A 38 -22.88 -3.35 -11.11
CA ASP A 38 -23.21 -3.48 -12.54
C ASP A 38 -23.11 -4.92 -13.05
N ALA A 39 -22.30 -5.76 -12.41
CA ALA A 39 -22.19 -7.18 -12.71
C ALA A 39 -23.44 -7.98 -12.31
N THR A 40 -24.36 -7.40 -11.52
CA THR A 40 -25.62 -8.06 -11.10
C THR A 40 -26.81 -7.58 -11.94
N ARG A 41 -27.83 -8.42 -12.07
CA ARG A 41 -29.09 -8.01 -12.69
C ARG A 41 -29.86 -7.02 -11.82
N ILE A 42 -29.79 -7.21 -10.49
CA ILE A 42 -30.41 -6.30 -9.52
C ILE A 42 -29.84 -4.89 -9.64
N GLY A 43 -28.56 -4.71 -9.97
CA GLY A 43 -27.94 -3.41 -10.19
C GLY A 43 -28.67 -2.57 -11.27
N ARG A 44 -29.21 -3.23 -12.31
CA ARG A 44 -29.97 -2.55 -13.36
C ARG A 44 -31.33 -2.06 -12.88
N THR A 45 -31.88 -2.62 -11.82
CA THR A 45 -33.16 -2.22 -11.24
C THR A 45 -33.06 -1.01 -10.33
N LEU A 46 -31.82 -0.54 -10.02
CA LEU A 46 -31.58 0.67 -9.22
C LEU A 46 -31.85 1.96 -10.02
N ALA A 47 -31.85 1.88 -11.36
CA ALA A 47 -32.19 3.00 -12.21
C ALA A 47 -33.68 3.39 -12.09
N ALA A 48 -33.97 4.66 -12.36
CA ALA A 48 -35.35 5.13 -12.42
C ALA A 48 -36.19 4.36 -13.43
N SER A 49 -37.43 4.12 -13.10
CA SER A 49 -38.44 3.51 -14.00
C SER A 49 -39.68 4.38 -14.02
N SER A 50 -40.64 4.04 -14.93
CA SER A 50 -41.92 4.76 -15.00
C SER A 50 -42.76 4.72 -13.71
N LYS A 51 -42.40 3.83 -12.77
CA LYS A 51 -43.13 3.60 -11.52
C LYS A 51 -42.34 3.84 -10.25
N ARG A 52 -41.02 4.10 -10.36
CA ARG A 52 -40.13 4.28 -9.21
C ARG A 52 -39.03 5.30 -9.55
N PRO A 53 -38.65 6.17 -8.59
CA PRO A 53 -37.43 6.98 -8.72
C PRO A 53 -36.18 6.09 -8.76
N ALA A 54 -35.05 6.68 -9.12
CA ALA A 54 -33.78 5.99 -9.01
C ALA A 54 -33.43 5.75 -7.54
N ALA A 55 -32.94 4.56 -7.23
CA ALA A 55 -32.42 4.27 -5.90
C ALA A 55 -31.06 4.96 -5.69
N ASP A 56 -30.72 5.27 -4.44
CA ASP A 56 -29.43 5.89 -4.08
C ASP A 56 -28.29 4.86 -4.23
N ARG A 57 -27.76 4.83 -5.45
CA ARG A 57 -26.61 3.97 -5.78
C ARG A 57 -25.37 4.32 -4.97
N ALA A 58 -25.17 5.61 -4.65
CA ALA A 58 -24.02 6.07 -3.89
C ALA A 58 -24.04 5.52 -2.46
N ALA A 59 -25.20 5.48 -1.82
CA ALA A 59 -25.40 4.85 -0.52
C ALA A 59 -25.08 3.34 -0.54
N LEU A 60 -25.42 2.63 -1.63
CA LEU A 60 -25.05 1.21 -1.79
C LEU A 60 -23.53 1.04 -1.98
N GLU A 61 -22.91 1.92 -2.77
CA GLU A 61 -21.44 1.94 -2.92
C GLU A 61 -20.76 2.18 -1.57
N ASP A 62 -21.24 3.14 -0.79
CA ASP A 62 -20.70 3.44 0.55
C ASP A 62 -20.89 2.26 1.53
N ALA A 63 -22.01 1.56 1.46
CA ALA A 63 -22.23 0.33 2.24
C ALA A 63 -21.22 -0.77 1.87
N LEU A 64 -20.95 -0.98 0.57
CA LEU A 64 -19.93 -1.92 0.09
C LEU A 64 -18.51 -1.54 0.52
N LEU A 65 -18.18 -0.23 0.50
CA LEU A 65 -16.89 0.26 0.99
C LEU A 65 -16.76 0.07 2.50
N GLY A 66 -17.81 0.33 3.27
CA GLY A 66 -17.87 0.07 4.71
C GLY A 66 -17.67 -1.40 5.04
N LEU A 67 -18.33 -2.29 4.32
CA LEU A 67 -18.16 -3.75 4.43
C LEU A 67 -16.72 -4.17 4.08
N SER A 68 -16.18 -3.64 3.01
CA SER A 68 -14.80 -3.89 2.61
C SER A 68 -13.79 -3.48 3.68
N LYS A 69 -14.00 -2.29 4.29
CA LYS A 69 -13.15 -1.82 5.40
C LYS A 69 -13.25 -2.73 6.61
N LEU A 70 -14.47 -3.17 6.96
CA LEU A 70 -14.69 -4.09 8.07
C LEU A 70 -13.94 -5.41 7.86
N VAL A 71 -14.07 -6.01 6.68
CA VAL A 71 -13.37 -7.25 6.30
C VAL A 71 -11.86 -7.09 6.39
N CYS A 72 -11.30 -5.97 5.94
CA CYS A 72 -9.86 -5.70 6.02
C CYS A 72 -9.37 -5.55 7.47
N THR A 73 -10.19 -5.01 8.36
CA THR A 73 -9.76 -4.66 9.73
C THR A 73 -10.06 -5.72 10.78
N LEU A 74 -10.95 -6.67 10.46
CA LEU A 74 -11.42 -7.68 11.41
C LEU A 74 -11.04 -9.10 10.95
N PRO A 75 -9.83 -9.59 11.24
CA PRO A 75 -9.37 -10.91 10.81
C PRO A 75 -10.17 -12.07 11.41
N THR A 76 -10.82 -11.84 12.55
CA THR A 76 -11.70 -12.83 13.21
C THR A 76 -13.06 -12.99 12.51
N LEU A 77 -13.38 -12.14 11.54
CA LEU A 77 -14.64 -12.24 10.79
C LEU A 77 -14.62 -13.49 9.91
N ASP A 78 -15.50 -14.46 10.24
CA ASP A 78 -15.70 -15.65 9.42
C ASP A 78 -16.76 -15.42 8.35
N ARG A 79 -17.90 -14.85 8.76
CA ARG A 79 -19.03 -14.58 7.86
C ARG A 79 -19.81 -13.35 8.34
N LEU A 80 -20.17 -12.50 7.38
CA LEU A 80 -21.17 -11.46 7.56
C LEU A 80 -22.19 -11.55 6.43
N GLN A 81 -23.47 -11.62 6.79
CA GLN A 81 -24.58 -11.61 5.86
C GLN A 81 -25.53 -10.49 6.23
N ILE A 82 -25.85 -9.64 5.27
CA ILE A 82 -26.88 -8.60 5.38
C ILE A 82 -27.99 -9.00 4.38
N ASN A 83 -29.16 -9.37 4.88
CA ASN A 83 -30.24 -9.83 4.01
C ASN A 83 -31.61 -9.70 4.67
N PRO A 84 -32.49 -8.79 4.17
CA PRO A 84 -32.24 -7.91 3.04
C PRO A 84 -31.49 -6.61 3.40
N LEU A 85 -30.80 -6.05 2.42
CA LEU A 85 -30.39 -4.66 2.36
C LEU A 85 -31.38 -3.93 1.44
N ILE A 86 -32.19 -3.03 1.98
CA ILE A 86 -33.13 -2.22 1.20
C ILE A 86 -32.37 -1.01 0.67
N VAL A 87 -32.56 -0.71 -0.62
CA VAL A 87 -31.99 0.45 -1.30
C VAL A 87 -33.11 1.17 -2.04
N ASP A 88 -33.37 2.42 -1.67
CA ASP A 88 -34.38 3.29 -2.28
C ASP A 88 -33.79 4.68 -2.57
N GLU A 89 -34.65 5.66 -2.86
CA GLU A 89 -34.22 7.05 -3.13
C GLU A 89 -33.65 7.76 -1.91
N ASP A 90 -33.96 7.31 -0.70
CA ASP A 90 -33.54 7.92 0.57
C ASP A 90 -32.23 7.30 1.11
N GLY A 91 -31.76 6.18 0.51
CA GLY A 91 -30.49 5.59 0.90
C GLY A 91 -30.48 4.07 0.99
N CYS A 92 -29.75 3.56 1.99
CA CYS A 92 -29.49 2.13 2.22
C CYS A 92 -29.84 1.75 3.66
N LEU A 93 -30.70 0.72 3.84
CA LEU A 93 -31.08 0.22 5.16
C LEU A 93 -30.87 -1.28 5.28
N ALA A 94 -30.00 -1.69 6.22
CA ALA A 94 -29.87 -3.09 6.60
C ALA A 94 -31.02 -3.50 7.53
N VAL A 95 -31.85 -4.45 7.09
CA VAL A 95 -33.02 -4.93 7.86
C VAL A 95 -32.61 -6.04 8.80
N ASP A 96 -31.76 -6.95 8.33
CA ASP A 96 -31.20 -8.05 9.13
C ASP A 96 -29.73 -8.24 8.81
N ALA A 97 -28.94 -8.51 9.85
CA ALA A 97 -27.53 -8.77 9.74
C ALA A 97 -27.10 -9.91 10.68
N GLN A 98 -26.44 -10.90 10.09
CA GLN A 98 -25.89 -12.05 10.82
C GLN A 98 -24.37 -12.02 10.72
N LEU A 99 -23.72 -12.05 11.88
CA LEU A 99 -22.25 -12.00 12.00
C LEU A 99 -21.76 -13.27 12.70
N THR A 100 -20.78 -13.92 12.11
CA THR A 100 -20.05 -15.04 12.73
C THR A 100 -18.58 -14.64 12.89
N LEU A 101 -18.05 -14.82 14.09
CA LEU A 101 -16.65 -14.60 14.40
C LEU A 101 -15.98 -15.92 14.75
N ASP A 102 -14.76 -16.10 14.26
CA ASP A 102 -13.86 -17.19 14.66
C ASP A 102 -12.72 -16.58 15.50
N PRO A 103 -12.76 -16.75 16.84
CA PRO A 103 -11.75 -16.18 17.73
C PRO A 103 -10.33 -16.72 17.49
N LEU A 104 -10.20 -17.88 16.82
CA LEU A 104 -8.90 -18.49 16.53
C LEU A 104 -8.24 -17.89 15.29
N ARG A 105 -9.01 -17.22 14.43
CA ARG A 105 -8.46 -16.48 13.30
C ARG A 105 -7.85 -15.17 13.77
N GLY A 106 -6.66 -14.87 13.30
CA GLY A 106 -5.97 -13.59 13.56
C GLY A 106 -5.16 -13.52 14.85
N ALA A 107 -5.23 -14.50 15.75
CA ALA A 107 -4.39 -14.53 16.93
C ALA A 107 -2.90 -14.68 16.53
N GLY A 108 -2.10 -13.64 16.82
CA GLY A 108 -0.65 -13.64 16.50
C GLY A 108 -0.28 -13.49 15.03
N GLN A 109 -1.24 -13.19 14.15
CA GLN A 109 -0.97 -12.97 12.73
C GLN A 109 -0.51 -11.55 12.43
N VAL A 110 0.29 -11.42 11.38
CA VAL A 110 0.65 -10.13 10.80
C VAL A 110 -0.62 -9.43 10.31
N ARG A 111 -0.66 -8.10 10.45
CA ARG A 111 -1.77 -7.29 9.95
C ARG A 111 -2.08 -7.61 8.48
N TYR A 112 -3.35 -7.84 8.18
CA TYR A 112 -3.86 -8.22 6.86
C TYR A 112 -3.45 -9.61 6.33
N ALA A 113 -2.82 -10.48 7.13
CA ALA A 113 -2.44 -11.82 6.69
C ALA A 113 -3.61 -12.70 6.22
N HIS A 114 -4.84 -12.36 6.59
CA HIS A 114 -6.07 -13.01 6.14
C HIS A 114 -6.54 -12.54 4.76
N MET A 115 -5.96 -11.48 4.21
CA MET A 115 -6.37 -10.86 2.95
C MET A 115 -5.61 -11.45 1.77
N ALA A 116 -6.32 -11.64 0.63
CA ALA A 116 -5.66 -12.00 -0.63
C ALA A 116 -4.97 -10.81 -1.31
N ILE A 117 -5.50 -9.59 -1.07
CA ILE A 117 -4.95 -8.34 -1.57
C ILE A 117 -4.70 -7.45 -0.35
N HIS A 118 -3.46 -7.01 -0.16
CA HIS A 118 -3.13 -6.11 0.93
C HIS A 118 -3.66 -4.70 0.66
N PRO A 119 -4.41 -4.09 1.60
CA PRO A 119 -4.87 -2.73 1.47
C PRO A 119 -3.72 -1.73 1.39
N TYR A 120 -3.94 -0.61 0.69
CA TYR A 120 -3.03 0.53 0.74
C TYR A 120 -2.83 0.97 2.21
N PRO A 121 -1.59 1.03 2.71
CA PRO A 121 -1.34 1.23 4.13
C PRO A 121 -1.45 2.72 4.53
N ALA A 122 -2.65 3.30 4.39
CA ALA A 122 -2.94 4.71 4.63
C ALA A 122 -2.59 5.18 6.05
N HIS A 123 -2.51 4.28 7.03
CA HIS A 123 -2.10 4.59 8.40
C HIS A 123 -0.63 5.04 8.51
N LEU A 124 0.19 4.79 7.47
CA LEU A 124 1.58 5.26 7.41
C LEU A 124 1.71 6.69 6.86
N CYS A 125 0.60 7.34 6.47
CA CYS A 125 0.63 8.73 6.05
C CYS A 125 0.93 9.63 7.25
N GLN A 126 1.99 10.42 7.15
CA GLN A 126 2.48 11.29 8.21
C GLN A 126 2.96 12.63 7.65
N SER A 127 2.95 13.65 8.48
CA SER A 127 3.57 14.95 8.18
C SER A 127 4.76 15.17 9.12
N TRP A 128 5.92 15.39 8.54
CA TRP A 128 7.16 15.55 9.30
C TRP A 128 7.64 16.99 9.26
N PRO A 129 7.61 17.72 10.38
CA PRO A 129 8.30 19.01 10.47
C PRO A 129 9.80 18.79 10.36
N MET A 130 10.45 19.57 9.51
CA MET A 130 11.88 19.59 9.32
C MET A 130 12.52 20.76 10.09
N ARG A 131 13.83 20.70 10.33
CA ARG A 131 14.56 21.72 11.12
C ARG A 131 14.57 23.10 10.48
N ASP A 132 14.42 23.18 9.18
CA ASP A 132 14.38 24.41 8.38
C ASP A 132 13.00 25.06 8.31
N GLY A 133 11.99 24.47 9.02
CA GLY A 133 10.61 24.95 9.04
C GLY A 133 9.72 24.34 7.93
N ASN A 134 10.28 23.62 6.97
CA ASN A 134 9.50 22.93 5.96
C ASN A 134 8.72 21.75 6.56
N VAL A 135 7.62 21.39 5.93
CA VAL A 135 6.83 20.18 6.27
C VAL A 135 6.95 19.21 5.10
N VAL A 136 7.38 18.00 5.41
CA VAL A 136 7.45 16.89 4.45
C VAL A 136 6.30 15.95 4.73
N HIS A 137 5.48 15.67 3.73
CA HIS A 137 4.43 14.67 3.81
C HIS A 137 5.01 13.32 3.36
N VAL A 138 4.92 12.32 4.24
CA VAL A 138 5.41 10.98 3.94
C VAL A 138 4.22 10.05 3.85
N ARG A 139 4.16 9.28 2.77
CA ARG A 139 3.09 8.34 2.50
C ARG A 139 3.58 7.15 1.67
N PRO A 140 2.88 6.03 1.72
CA PRO A 140 3.12 4.95 0.77
C PRO A 140 2.92 5.41 -0.68
N VAL A 141 3.68 4.84 -1.60
CA VAL A 141 3.58 5.15 -3.03
C VAL A 141 2.26 4.63 -3.60
N ARG A 142 1.76 5.28 -4.66
CA ARG A 142 0.56 4.88 -5.40
C ARG A 142 0.89 4.74 -6.89
N PRO A 143 0.12 3.97 -7.66
CA PRO A 143 0.31 3.91 -9.12
C PRO A 143 0.25 5.28 -9.81
N GLU A 144 -0.57 6.20 -9.28
CA GLU A 144 -0.72 7.57 -9.76
C GLU A 144 0.54 8.44 -9.57
N ASP A 145 1.48 7.99 -8.74
CA ASP A 145 2.75 8.69 -8.49
C ASP A 145 3.80 8.46 -9.60
N ALA A 146 3.47 7.72 -10.65
CA ALA A 146 4.39 7.47 -11.75
C ALA A 146 5.03 8.74 -12.33
N PRO A 147 4.30 9.85 -12.57
CA PRO A 147 4.91 11.12 -13.00
C PRO A 147 5.84 11.74 -11.94
N LEU A 148 5.48 11.65 -10.65
CA LEU A 148 6.30 12.15 -9.54
C LEU A 148 7.62 11.40 -9.44
N GLU A 149 7.58 10.06 -9.51
CA GLU A 149 8.77 9.21 -9.45
C GLU A 149 9.70 9.48 -10.64
N GLN A 150 9.14 9.61 -11.86
CA GLN A 150 9.93 9.95 -13.05
C GLN A 150 10.59 11.32 -12.91
N ALA A 151 9.85 12.34 -12.46
CA ALA A 151 10.38 13.69 -12.25
C ALA A 151 11.47 13.69 -11.17
N PHE A 152 11.27 12.96 -10.07
CA PHE A 152 12.23 12.83 -8.98
C PHE A 152 13.55 12.23 -9.45
N VAL A 153 13.50 11.12 -10.20
CA VAL A 153 14.72 10.46 -10.71
C VAL A 153 15.42 11.34 -11.74
N SER A 154 14.69 12.03 -12.61
CA SER A 154 15.25 12.93 -13.60
C SER A 154 15.95 14.17 -12.99
N ALA A 155 15.48 14.61 -11.82
CA ALA A 155 16.04 15.75 -11.09
C ALA A 155 17.30 15.41 -10.26
N MET A 156 17.59 14.14 -10.01
CA MET A 156 18.78 13.72 -9.27
C MET A 156 20.06 14.09 -10.03
N SER A 157 21.14 14.40 -9.28
CA SER A 157 22.48 14.45 -9.85
C SER A 157 22.89 13.08 -10.42
N ASP A 158 23.85 13.09 -11.36
CA ASP A 158 24.40 11.87 -11.94
C ASP A 158 25.00 10.95 -10.84
N GLU A 159 25.64 11.55 -9.81
CA GLU A 159 26.18 10.82 -8.65
C GLU A 159 25.06 10.13 -7.85
N SER A 160 24.02 10.88 -7.46
CA SER A 160 22.92 10.34 -6.65
C SER A 160 22.15 9.25 -7.40
N ARG A 161 21.97 9.39 -8.70
CA ARG A 161 21.33 8.43 -9.58
C ARG A 161 22.15 7.15 -9.72
N TYR A 162 23.47 7.30 -9.96
CA TYR A 162 24.39 6.17 -10.01
C TYR A 162 24.41 5.39 -8.70
N PHE A 163 24.47 6.09 -7.55
CA PHE A 163 24.41 5.44 -6.25
C PHE A 163 23.08 4.70 -5.99
N ARG A 164 21.99 5.15 -6.61
CA ARG A 164 20.66 4.54 -6.40
C ARG A 164 20.38 3.38 -7.33
N PHE A 165 20.72 3.50 -8.60
CA PHE A 165 20.32 2.57 -9.64
C PHE A 165 21.49 1.76 -10.21
N MET A 166 22.73 2.12 -9.85
CA MET A 166 23.96 1.57 -10.45
C MET A 166 23.98 1.74 -11.99
N ASP A 167 23.24 2.73 -12.47
CA ASP A 167 23.07 3.08 -13.88
C ASP A 167 23.05 4.61 -14.03
N ALA A 168 23.58 5.10 -15.14
CA ALA A 168 23.63 6.53 -15.46
C ALA A 168 22.40 7.05 -16.23
N THR A 169 21.40 6.18 -16.49
CA THR A 169 20.23 6.51 -17.30
C THR A 169 19.35 7.57 -16.61
N ARG A 170 19.07 8.67 -17.32
CA ARG A 170 18.27 9.79 -16.80
C ARG A 170 16.77 9.53 -16.80
N GLU A 171 16.30 8.67 -17.66
CA GLU A 171 14.89 8.32 -17.79
C GLU A 171 14.71 6.84 -17.46
N LEU A 172 13.84 6.57 -16.49
CA LEU A 172 13.48 5.19 -16.19
C LEU A 172 12.55 4.66 -17.28
N PRO A 173 12.79 3.45 -17.80
CA PRO A 173 11.87 2.83 -18.74
C PRO A 173 10.49 2.61 -18.09
N PRO A 174 9.39 2.64 -18.85
CA PRO A 174 8.02 2.50 -18.31
C PRO A 174 7.83 1.27 -17.40
N SER A 175 8.48 0.14 -17.74
CA SER A 175 8.44 -1.07 -16.93
C SER A 175 9.05 -0.89 -15.54
N GLN A 176 10.08 -0.07 -15.42
CA GLN A 176 10.75 0.22 -14.15
C GLN A 176 9.92 1.19 -13.31
N ILE A 177 9.28 2.20 -13.93
CA ILE A 177 8.32 3.08 -13.25
C ILE A 177 7.14 2.29 -12.70
N VAL A 178 6.56 1.38 -13.48
CA VAL A 178 5.49 0.48 -13.01
C VAL A 178 5.96 -0.32 -11.79
N ARG A 179 7.16 -0.90 -11.83
CA ARG A 179 7.72 -1.65 -10.70
C ARG A 179 7.95 -0.79 -9.46
N LEU A 180 8.28 0.49 -9.62
CA LEU A 180 8.50 1.41 -8.51
C LEU A 180 7.20 1.90 -7.88
N THR A 181 6.10 1.96 -8.63
CA THR A 181 4.83 2.56 -8.20
C THR A 181 3.70 1.55 -7.96
N GLN A 182 3.72 0.39 -8.61
CA GLN A 182 2.74 -0.68 -8.37
C GLN A 182 3.30 -1.69 -7.36
N VAL A 183 3.20 -1.35 -6.09
CA VAL A 183 3.81 -2.08 -4.97
C VAL A 183 2.84 -3.13 -4.42
N ASP A 184 3.31 -4.35 -4.30
CA ASP A 184 2.65 -5.39 -3.52
C ASP A 184 2.95 -5.21 -2.03
N TYR A 185 2.08 -4.50 -1.33
CA TYR A 185 2.24 -4.21 0.09
C TYR A 185 2.21 -5.45 1.01
N ASP A 186 2.04 -6.65 0.47
CA ASP A 186 2.30 -7.89 1.21
C ASP A 186 3.80 -8.13 1.42
N ARG A 187 4.58 -7.98 0.36
CA ARG A 187 6.00 -8.36 0.29
C ARG A 187 6.94 -7.18 0.15
N GLU A 188 6.39 -6.01 -0.14
CA GLU A 188 7.15 -4.79 -0.38
C GLU A 188 6.60 -3.65 0.46
N MET A 189 7.41 -2.66 0.71
CA MET A 189 7.02 -1.35 1.23
C MET A 189 7.77 -0.28 0.46
N ALA A 190 7.06 0.77 0.07
CA ALA A 190 7.67 1.94 -0.54
C ALA A 190 7.02 3.19 0.03
N LEU A 191 7.80 4.02 0.68
CA LEU A 191 7.41 5.33 1.18
C LEU A 191 8.02 6.42 0.32
N ILE A 192 7.24 7.40 -0.06
CA ILE A 192 7.70 8.63 -0.70
C ILE A 192 7.55 9.81 0.26
N ALA A 193 8.48 10.72 0.15
CA ALA A 193 8.49 12.00 0.85
C ALA A 193 8.18 13.09 -0.17
N VAL A 194 7.11 13.83 0.03
CA VAL A 194 6.66 14.89 -0.87
C VAL A 194 6.53 16.22 -0.13
N VAL A 195 6.74 17.31 -0.85
CA VAL A 195 6.53 18.68 -0.37
C VAL A 195 5.55 19.38 -1.30
N ASP A 196 4.83 20.36 -0.75
CA ASP A 196 4.04 21.27 -1.58
C ASP A 196 4.98 22.27 -2.26
N ASP A 197 4.95 22.27 -3.57
CA ASP A 197 5.66 23.25 -4.40
C ASP A 197 4.65 24.02 -5.24
N ASN A 198 4.16 25.13 -4.69
CA ASN A 198 3.14 26.00 -5.31
C ASN A 198 1.83 25.29 -5.65
N GLY A 199 1.33 24.44 -4.74
CA GLY A 199 0.08 23.69 -4.91
C GLY A 199 0.21 22.39 -5.70
N GLN A 200 1.45 21.98 -6.02
CA GLN A 200 1.76 20.68 -6.62
C GLN A 200 2.67 19.87 -5.71
N GLU A 201 2.39 18.57 -5.59
CA GLU A 201 3.30 17.68 -4.87
C GLU A 201 4.60 17.52 -5.67
N ARG A 202 5.75 17.67 -4.99
CA ARG A 202 7.07 17.34 -5.52
C ARG A 202 7.74 16.33 -4.61
N GLN A 203 8.20 15.22 -5.18
CA GLN A 203 8.91 14.19 -4.45
C GLN A 203 10.33 14.64 -4.14
N VAL A 204 10.74 14.47 -2.89
CA VAL A 204 12.07 14.85 -2.37
C VAL A 204 12.82 13.67 -1.75
N GLY A 205 12.19 12.51 -1.68
CA GLY A 205 12.85 11.31 -1.21
C GLY A 205 11.97 10.07 -1.36
N SER A 206 12.60 8.91 -1.35
CA SER A 206 11.93 7.62 -1.27
C SER A 206 12.76 6.62 -0.47
N ALA A 207 12.08 5.76 0.28
CA ALA A 207 12.68 4.58 0.88
C ALA A 207 11.77 3.39 0.66
N ARG A 208 12.35 2.25 0.33
CA ARG A 208 11.60 1.03 0.07
C ARG A 208 12.33 -0.21 0.57
N TYR A 209 11.61 -1.28 0.75
CA TYR A 209 12.17 -2.61 0.82
C TYR A 209 11.36 -3.60 -0.01
N VAL A 210 12.03 -4.67 -0.42
CA VAL A 210 11.44 -5.81 -1.11
C VAL A 210 11.85 -7.07 -0.37
N GLN A 211 10.92 -8.01 -0.18
CA GLN A 211 11.22 -9.30 0.42
C GLN A 211 12.21 -10.07 -0.45
N THR A 212 13.25 -10.62 0.18
CA THR A 212 14.21 -11.50 -0.49
C THR A 212 13.63 -12.90 -0.68
N PRO A 213 14.20 -13.72 -1.60
CA PRO A 213 13.68 -15.06 -1.89
C PRO A 213 13.63 -16.02 -0.70
N ASP A 214 14.39 -15.76 0.36
CA ASP A 214 14.35 -16.55 1.61
C ASP A 214 13.05 -16.36 2.40
N GLY A 215 12.25 -15.33 2.09
CA GLY A 215 11.01 -15.01 2.79
C GLY A 215 11.18 -14.42 4.19
N GLU A 216 12.40 -14.35 4.72
CA GLU A 216 12.71 -13.92 6.08
C GLU A 216 13.40 -12.55 6.13
N SER A 217 14.06 -12.18 5.05
CA SER A 217 14.83 -10.93 4.92
C SER A 217 14.18 -9.97 3.95
N VAL A 218 14.57 -8.69 4.06
CA VAL A 218 14.18 -7.64 3.12
C VAL A 218 15.40 -6.87 2.65
N GLU A 219 15.42 -6.51 1.37
CA GLU A 219 16.43 -5.65 0.77
C GLU A 219 15.90 -4.23 0.61
N PHE A 220 16.63 -3.25 1.12
CA PHE A 220 16.19 -1.86 1.08
C PHE A 220 16.82 -1.05 -0.06
N GLY A 221 16.15 0.06 -0.39
CA GLY A 221 16.68 1.12 -1.24
C GLY A 221 16.25 2.47 -0.70
N LEU A 222 17.17 3.45 -0.74
CA LEU A 222 16.95 4.82 -0.30
C LEU A 222 17.42 5.80 -1.37
N ALA A 223 16.63 6.85 -1.60
CA ALA A 223 17.02 7.99 -2.40
C ALA A 223 16.51 9.29 -1.76
N VAL A 224 17.31 10.35 -1.81
CA VAL A 224 16.95 11.68 -1.31
C VAL A 224 17.48 12.71 -2.29
N ASP A 225 16.61 13.65 -2.70
CA ASP A 225 16.95 14.81 -3.52
C ASP A 225 18.19 15.52 -2.95
N ASP A 226 19.12 15.93 -3.82
CA ASP A 226 20.41 16.48 -3.41
C ASP A 226 20.27 17.72 -2.50
N ASN A 227 19.21 18.53 -2.72
CA ASN A 227 18.91 19.71 -1.90
C ASN A 227 18.30 19.33 -0.53
N TRP A 228 17.82 18.11 -0.38
CA TRP A 228 17.20 17.59 0.85
C TRP A 228 18.12 16.62 1.61
N GLN A 229 19.36 16.47 1.16
CA GLN A 229 20.38 15.72 1.88
C GLN A 229 20.84 16.48 3.13
N LYS A 230 21.40 15.77 4.11
CA LYS A 230 21.95 16.31 5.38
C LYS A 230 20.92 17.00 6.31
N CYS A 231 19.65 17.10 5.96
CA CYS A 231 18.57 17.62 6.82
C CYS A 231 17.94 16.55 7.73
N GLY A 232 18.38 15.29 7.62
CA GLY A 232 17.88 14.16 8.42
C GLY A 232 16.75 13.36 7.74
N LEU A 233 16.29 13.78 6.56
CA LEU A 233 15.19 13.10 5.84
C LEU A 233 15.51 11.62 5.56
N GLY A 234 16.70 11.33 4.99
CA GLY A 234 17.10 9.95 4.68
C GLY A 234 17.14 9.04 5.91
N ARG A 235 17.57 9.56 7.07
CA ARG A 235 17.56 8.82 8.32
C ARG A 235 16.13 8.47 8.74
N ARG A 236 15.21 9.44 8.76
CA ARG A 236 13.81 9.24 9.15
C ARG A 236 13.08 8.29 8.21
N LEU A 237 13.34 8.37 6.90
CA LEU A 237 12.78 7.44 5.92
C LEU A 237 13.25 6.00 6.17
N MET A 238 14.55 5.80 6.45
CA MET A 238 15.08 4.48 6.78
C MET A 238 14.50 3.95 8.10
N GLU A 239 14.41 4.78 9.14
CA GLU A 239 13.78 4.40 10.42
C GLU A 239 12.33 3.94 10.17
N ALA A 240 11.55 4.67 9.37
CA ALA A 240 10.17 4.32 9.05
C ALA A 240 10.05 2.96 8.33
N ILE A 241 10.88 2.67 7.31
CA ILE A 241 10.81 1.36 6.63
C ILE A 241 11.37 0.22 7.49
N ILE A 242 12.33 0.49 8.38
CA ILE A 242 12.81 -0.48 9.37
C ILE A 242 11.65 -0.87 10.30
N ASP A 243 10.88 0.09 10.79
CA ASP A 243 9.73 -0.18 11.66
C ASP A 243 8.63 -0.94 10.91
N CYS A 244 8.34 -0.59 9.66
CA CYS A 244 7.42 -1.38 8.81
C CYS A 244 7.91 -2.84 8.64
N ALA A 245 9.21 -3.06 8.44
CA ALA A 245 9.76 -4.41 8.29
C ALA A 245 9.69 -5.20 9.62
N ARG A 246 9.85 -4.54 10.76
CA ARG A 246 9.66 -5.15 12.09
C ARG A 246 8.20 -5.53 12.35
N GLU A 247 7.25 -4.67 12.01
CA GLU A 247 5.80 -4.95 12.11
C GLU A 247 5.40 -6.16 11.25
N LYS A 248 6.02 -6.32 10.09
CA LYS A 248 5.85 -7.46 9.19
C LYS A 248 6.61 -8.71 9.66
N LEU A 249 7.31 -8.62 10.79
CA LEU A 249 8.05 -9.71 11.41
C LEU A 249 9.23 -10.24 10.59
N TYR A 250 9.82 -9.47 9.69
CA TYR A 250 11.07 -9.83 9.04
C TYR A 250 12.23 -9.92 10.05
N ARG A 251 13.17 -10.83 9.78
CA ARG A 251 14.32 -11.07 10.67
C ARG A 251 15.47 -10.12 10.40
N THR A 252 15.68 -9.78 9.13
CA THR A 252 16.89 -9.06 8.72
C THR A 252 16.55 -8.05 7.62
N MET A 253 17.16 -6.88 7.67
CA MET A 253 17.21 -5.92 6.57
C MET A 253 18.61 -5.85 6.02
N VAL A 254 18.72 -5.97 4.70
CA VAL A 254 19.99 -6.00 3.98
C VAL A 254 20.00 -4.96 2.86
N GLY A 255 21.16 -4.64 2.35
CA GLY A 255 21.32 -3.80 1.16
C GLY A 255 22.75 -3.82 0.66
N ASP A 256 22.94 -3.50 -0.62
CA ASP A 256 24.22 -3.35 -1.25
C ASP A 256 24.53 -1.87 -1.48
N VAL A 257 25.66 -1.43 -1.03
CA VAL A 257 26.09 -0.04 -1.06
C VAL A 257 27.44 0.04 -1.77
N LEU A 258 27.55 0.91 -2.75
CA LEU A 258 28.84 1.16 -3.41
C LEU A 258 29.90 1.61 -2.38
N ALA A 259 31.10 1.07 -2.48
CA ALA A 259 32.16 1.28 -1.49
C ALA A 259 32.62 2.75 -1.38
N ASP A 260 32.44 3.54 -2.42
CA ASP A 260 32.72 4.97 -2.50
C ASP A 260 31.58 5.84 -1.96
N ASN A 261 30.37 5.28 -1.76
CA ASN A 261 29.23 5.99 -1.16
C ASN A 261 29.36 6.09 0.36
N GLN A 262 30.35 6.87 0.82
CA GLN A 262 30.64 7.07 2.24
C GLN A 262 29.46 7.70 2.99
N LYS A 263 28.64 8.52 2.31
CA LYS A 263 27.44 9.14 2.92
C LYS A 263 26.45 8.06 3.36
N MET A 264 26.18 7.08 2.50
CA MET A 264 25.28 5.96 2.79
C MET A 264 25.88 5.03 3.84
N LEU A 265 27.15 4.64 3.73
CA LEU A 265 27.82 3.78 4.70
C LEU A 265 27.81 4.38 6.11
N ASN A 266 28.05 5.69 6.24
CA ASN A 266 27.96 6.41 7.51
C ASN A 266 26.52 6.43 8.06
N LEU A 267 25.52 6.58 7.21
CA LEU A 267 24.11 6.51 7.61
C LEU A 267 23.77 5.09 8.12
N MET A 268 24.18 4.05 7.40
CA MET A 268 23.95 2.66 7.79
C MET A 268 24.59 2.34 9.15
N THR A 269 25.82 2.77 9.37
CA THR A 269 26.50 2.61 10.68
C THR A 269 25.71 3.28 11.80
N ARG A 270 25.23 4.51 11.61
CA ARG A 270 24.40 5.23 12.60
C ARG A 270 23.06 4.56 12.87
N LEU A 271 22.51 3.87 11.90
CA LEU A 271 21.27 3.09 12.03
C LEU A 271 21.50 1.69 12.61
N GLY A 272 22.74 1.33 12.92
CA GLY A 272 23.12 0.05 13.53
C GLY A 272 23.18 -1.11 12.54
N PHE A 273 23.47 -0.84 11.27
CA PHE A 273 23.83 -1.88 10.30
C PHE A 273 25.30 -2.27 10.48
N THR A 274 25.59 -3.54 10.32
CA THR A 274 26.95 -4.07 10.19
C THR A 274 27.35 -4.02 8.72
N ILE A 275 28.54 -3.50 8.44
CA ILE A 275 29.10 -3.41 7.08
C ILE A 275 30.00 -4.62 6.86
N LEU A 276 29.71 -5.41 5.84
CA LEU A 276 30.43 -6.63 5.47
C LEU A 276 31.04 -6.47 4.07
N PRO A 277 32.12 -7.23 3.75
CA PRO A 277 32.58 -7.35 2.38
C PRO A 277 31.48 -7.94 1.50
N HIS A 278 31.35 -7.46 0.24
CA HIS A 278 30.45 -8.06 -0.72
C HIS A 278 31.09 -9.31 -1.35
N GLN A 279 30.27 -10.32 -1.66
CA GLN A 279 30.77 -11.59 -2.21
C GLN A 279 31.27 -11.46 -3.65
N ASP A 280 30.69 -10.55 -4.44
CA ASP A 280 30.98 -10.38 -5.86
C ASP A 280 32.06 -9.35 -6.17
N GLY A 281 32.76 -8.79 -5.16
CA GLY A 281 33.90 -7.89 -5.38
C GLY A 281 34.06 -6.76 -4.36
N HIS A 282 35.07 -5.91 -4.63
CA HIS A 282 35.42 -4.81 -3.72
C HIS A 282 34.64 -3.50 -3.97
N GLU A 283 33.92 -3.41 -5.09
CA GLU A 283 33.20 -2.22 -5.49
C GLU A 283 31.94 -1.96 -4.66
N GLN A 284 31.42 -2.99 -3.99
CA GLN A 284 30.24 -2.94 -3.14
C GLN A 284 30.53 -3.43 -1.72
N LYS A 285 29.70 -2.99 -0.80
CA LYS A 285 29.64 -3.46 0.59
C LYS A 285 28.24 -3.95 0.88
N ARG A 286 28.14 -5.12 1.51
CA ARG A 286 26.88 -5.63 2.04
C ARG A 286 26.64 -5.00 3.40
N VAL A 287 25.49 -4.38 3.60
CA VAL A 287 25.06 -3.89 4.90
C VAL A 287 23.92 -4.72 5.44
N VAL A 288 24.00 -5.09 6.71
CA VAL A 288 23.07 -6.05 7.33
C VAL A 288 22.63 -5.53 8.69
N LYS A 289 21.33 -5.54 8.94
CA LYS A 289 20.75 -5.17 10.23
C LYS A 289 19.77 -6.25 10.71
N PRO A 290 20.00 -6.91 11.87
CA PRO A 290 18.97 -7.68 12.54
C PRO A 290 17.79 -6.77 12.92
N LEU A 291 16.59 -7.24 12.69
CA LEU A 291 15.34 -6.53 13.01
C LEU A 291 14.69 -7.04 14.28
N ARG A 292 15.08 -8.23 14.70
CA ARG A 292 14.66 -8.90 15.94
C ARG A 292 15.89 -9.35 16.70
N ASP A 293 15.75 -9.38 18.00
CA ASP A 293 16.72 -9.97 18.93
C ASP A 293 16.63 -11.50 18.91
#